data_d7fdf740ab70b5b378878aadcff86430
#
_entry.id   d7fdf740ab70b5b378878aadcff86430
#
_cell.length_a   1.000
_cell.length_b   1.000
_cell.length_c   1.000
_cell.angle_alpha   90.00
_cell.angle_beta   90.00
_cell.angle_gamma   90.00
#
_symmetry.space_group_name_H-M   'P 1'
#
loop_
_entity.id
_entity.type
_entity.pdbx_description
1 polymer ?
#
loop_
_entity_poly.entity_id
_entity_poly.type
_entity_poly.pdbx_seq_one_letter_code
_entity_poly.pdbx_strand_id
1 'polypeptide(L)'
;MSGYSTNLGQCICGDSLDELAKFEDESINLVVTSPPFALQRKKAYGNEEQEKYVDWLCQFASLVYKKLREDGSFVIDIGGAYEKGEPSYSLYQFRTLIKMVDEIGFKLAQPFYWHNPSALPAPIEWVNKRKLRAKTSVNTVWWLCKNPRECKADVRKVLTPYSSRMQNLIDHPENYIKGSSVERPSGHVLTIDSWAKDNGGAIPPNMLQFPNSESNSQYLRYCKKCGVKGHPARFPMALPEFFIKFLTDEGDLVVD
;
A
#
# COMPACT_ATOMS: atom_id res chain seq x y z
N MET A 1 26.66 -7.37 -9.47
CA MET A 1 25.96 -7.54 -10.75
C MET A 1 25.42 -6.17 -11.13
N SER A 2 25.69 -5.72 -12.33
CA SER A 2 25.14 -4.45 -12.82
C SER A 2 23.62 -4.61 -12.99
N GLY A 3 22.84 -3.64 -12.54
CA GLY A 3 21.42 -3.58 -12.86
C GLY A 3 21.16 -3.43 -14.36
N TYR A 4 19.93 -3.21 -14.74
CA TYR A 4 19.57 -2.91 -16.14
C TYR A 4 18.80 -1.58 -16.21
N SER A 5 18.84 -0.96 -17.39
CA SER A 5 18.14 0.30 -17.63
C SER A 5 17.24 0.19 -18.86
N THR A 6 16.15 0.94 -18.81
CA THR A 6 15.22 1.16 -19.92
C THR A 6 15.08 2.67 -20.13
N ASN A 7 14.33 3.10 -21.14
CA ASN A 7 14.05 4.52 -21.35
C ASN A 7 13.20 5.14 -20.21
N LEU A 8 12.50 4.33 -19.45
CA LEU A 8 11.56 4.78 -18.41
C LEU A 8 12.03 4.48 -16.99
N GLY A 9 13.16 3.80 -16.80
CA GLY A 9 13.65 3.48 -15.47
C GLY A 9 14.81 2.51 -15.46
N GLN A 10 15.30 2.25 -14.26
CA GLN A 10 16.43 1.34 -14.06
C GLN A 10 16.19 0.45 -12.84
N CYS A 11 16.73 -0.75 -12.91
CA CYS A 11 16.82 -1.67 -11.77
C CYS A 11 18.27 -1.67 -11.30
N ILE A 12 18.49 -1.25 -10.07
CA ILE A 12 19.81 -1.14 -9.45
C ILE A 12 19.99 -2.31 -8.48
N CYS A 13 21.12 -3.00 -8.56
CA CYS A 13 21.47 -4.05 -7.62
C CYS A 13 22.50 -3.49 -6.61
N GLY A 14 22.06 -3.23 -5.38
CA GLY A 14 22.89 -2.65 -4.33
C GLY A 14 22.21 -2.70 -2.97
N ASP A 15 22.90 -2.19 -1.95
CA ASP A 15 22.26 -1.89 -0.67
C ASP A 15 21.35 -0.68 -0.82
N SER A 16 20.11 -0.78 -0.35
CA SER A 16 19.11 0.28 -0.55
C SER A 16 19.49 1.59 0.16
N LEU A 17 20.21 1.54 1.28
CA LEU A 17 20.70 2.76 1.97
C LEU A 17 21.75 3.47 1.10
N ASP A 18 22.69 2.71 0.54
CA ASP A 18 23.74 3.26 -0.32
C ASP A 18 23.17 3.81 -1.64
N GLU A 19 22.21 3.09 -2.23
CA GLU A 19 21.61 3.51 -3.51
C GLU A 19 20.67 4.72 -3.33
N LEU A 20 19.84 4.73 -2.29
CA LEU A 20 18.98 5.88 -1.98
C LEU A 20 19.81 7.13 -1.63
N ALA A 21 20.97 6.97 -0.99
CA ALA A 21 21.83 8.11 -0.66
C ALA A 21 22.34 8.87 -1.89
N LYS A 22 22.40 8.23 -3.07
CA LYS A 22 22.87 8.82 -4.33
C LYS A 22 21.86 9.74 -4.99
N PHE A 23 20.57 9.63 -4.67
CA PHE A 23 19.56 10.56 -5.16
C PHE A 23 19.79 11.95 -4.56
N GLU A 24 19.45 12.98 -5.31
CA GLU A 24 19.42 14.34 -4.77
C GLU A 24 18.36 14.47 -3.68
N ASP A 25 18.59 15.36 -2.72
CA ASP A 25 17.58 15.67 -1.71
C ASP A 25 16.35 16.28 -2.39
N GLU A 26 15.16 15.96 -1.88
CA GLU A 26 13.88 16.48 -2.41
C GLU A 26 13.66 16.23 -3.92
N SER A 27 14.14 15.08 -4.43
CA SER A 27 14.01 14.71 -5.85
C SER A 27 12.94 13.66 -6.14
N ILE A 28 12.58 12.83 -5.15
CA ILE A 28 11.67 11.68 -5.33
C ILE A 28 10.22 12.11 -5.11
N ASN A 29 9.33 11.78 -6.04
CA ASN A 29 7.90 12.06 -5.93
C ASN A 29 7.15 10.98 -5.15
N LEU A 30 7.49 9.70 -5.36
CA LEU A 30 6.84 8.59 -4.67
C LEU A 30 7.86 7.50 -4.35
N VAL A 31 7.88 7.07 -3.10
CA VAL A 31 8.44 5.77 -2.73
C VAL A 31 7.27 4.84 -2.39
N VAL A 32 7.19 3.68 -3.06
CA VAL A 32 6.19 2.65 -2.78
C VAL A 32 6.88 1.31 -2.63
N THR A 33 6.86 0.73 -1.43
CA THR A 33 7.65 -0.47 -1.14
C THR A 33 6.99 -1.40 -0.12
N SER A 34 7.43 -2.66 -0.12
CA SER A 34 7.08 -3.67 0.89
C SER A 34 8.37 -4.31 1.42
N PRO A 35 8.96 -3.74 2.47
CA PRO A 35 10.20 -4.27 3.04
C PRO A 35 9.98 -5.67 3.63
N PRO A 36 11.06 -6.46 3.85
CA PRO A 36 10.94 -7.71 4.58
C PRO A 36 10.26 -7.51 5.94
N PHE A 37 9.21 -8.29 6.23
CA PHE A 37 8.49 -8.18 7.51
C PHE A 37 9.30 -8.81 8.66
N ALA A 38 9.06 -8.33 9.89
CA ALA A 38 9.66 -8.86 11.12
C ALA A 38 9.07 -10.25 11.48
N LEU A 39 9.23 -11.22 10.59
CA LEU A 39 8.74 -12.58 10.78
C LEU A 39 9.70 -13.39 11.65
N GLN A 40 9.15 -14.28 12.48
CA GLN A 40 9.94 -15.15 13.37
C GLN A 40 10.88 -16.11 12.62
N ARG A 41 10.58 -16.50 11.39
CA ARG A 41 11.43 -17.34 10.57
C ARG A 41 12.32 -16.48 9.69
N LYS A 42 13.64 -16.63 9.83
CA LYS A 42 14.59 -16.05 8.88
C LYS A 42 14.25 -16.54 7.47
N LYS A 43 14.15 -15.61 6.56
CA LYS A 43 13.91 -15.87 5.15
C LYS A 43 15.23 -15.83 4.38
N ALA A 44 15.30 -16.51 3.24
CA ALA A 44 16.50 -16.53 2.40
C ALA A 44 16.88 -15.13 1.87
N TYR A 45 15.92 -14.20 1.81
CA TYR A 45 16.12 -12.81 1.40
C TYR A 45 16.43 -11.86 2.57
N GLY A 46 16.60 -12.40 3.81
CA GLY A 46 16.83 -11.60 5.00
C GLY A 46 15.53 -11.04 5.61
N ASN A 47 15.49 -10.94 6.90
CA ASN A 47 14.54 -10.18 7.68
C ASN A 47 15.15 -9.93 9.06
N GLU A 48 14.87 -8.75 9.62
CA GLU A 48 15.39 -8.36 10.94
C GLU A 48 14.52 -8.95 12.06
N GLU A 49 15.11 -9.12 13.24
CA GLU A 49 14.40 -9.52 14.45
C GLU A 49 13.44 -8.41 14.90
N GLN A 50 12.32 -8.79 15.55
CA GLN A 50 11.27 -7.82 15.89
C GLN A 50 11.78 -6.70 16.81
N GLU A 51 12.71 -7.00 17.71
CA GLU A 51 13.29 -6.02 18.65
C GLU A 51 14.10 -4.93 17.93
N LYS A 52 14.74 -5.27 16.82
CA LYS A 52 15.59 -4.35 16.05
C LYS A 52 14.89 -3.76 14.82
N TYR A 53 13.78 -4.35 14.44
CA TYR A 53 13.09 -4.02 13.18
C TYR A 53 12.69 -2.55 13.09
N VAL A 54 12.18 -2.00 14.19
CA VAL A 54 11.71 -0.60 14.20
C VAL A 54 12.87 0.34 13.88
N ASP A 55 14.01 0.17 14.55
CA ASP A 55 15.18 1.01 14.32
C ASP A 55 15.79 0.78 12.94
N TRP A 56 15.86 -0.47 12.52
CA TRP A 56 16.36 -0.84 11.19
C TRP A 56 15.52 -0.18 10.08
N LEU A 57 14.20 -0.31 10.11
CA LEU A 57 13.35 0.27 9.07
C LEU A 57 13.31 1.81 9.13
N CYS A 58 13.42 2.40 10.32
CA CYS A 58 13.46 3.85 10.47
C CYS A 58 14.74 4.49 9.92
N GLN A 59 15.84 3.74 9.74
CA GLN A 59 17.02 4.24 9.01
C GLN A 59 16.69 4.53 7.55
N PHE A 60 16.00 3.59 6.87
CA PHE A 60 15.52 3.79 5.51
C PHE A 60 14.50 4.92 5.43
N ALA A 61 13.53 4.94 6.36
CA ALA A 61 12.51 5.97 6.39
C ALA A 61 13.09 7.38 6.57
N SER A 62 14.13 7.53 7.39
CA SER A 62 14.82 8.82 7.56
C SER A 62 15.49 9.29 6.27
N LEU A 63 16.11 8.36 5.54
CA LEU A 63 16.72 8.67 4.25
C LEU A 63 15.65 8.98 3.19
N VAL A 64 14.57 8.20 3.14
CA VAL A 64 13.42 8.49 2.28
C VAL A 64 12.86 9.89 2.56
N TYR A 65 12.67 10.25 3.84
CA TYR A 65 12.19 11.59 4.22
C TYR A 65 13.05 12.71 3.63
N LYS A 66 14.38 12.54 3.69
CA LYS A 66 15.32 13.52 3.14
C LYS A 66 15.23 13.62 1.61
N LYS A 67 15.06 12.49 0.91
CA LYS A 67 15.04 12.42 -0.55
C LYS A 67 13.67 12.76 -1.15
N LEU A 68 12.62 12.64 -0.35
CA LEU A 68 11.26 12.91 -0.79
C LEU A 68 11.04 14.42 -1.00
N ARG A 69 10.38 14.78 -2.09
CA ARG A 69 9.91 16.15 -2.35
C ARG A 69 8.91 16.58 -1.29
N GLU A 70 8.69 17.88 -1.15
CA GLU A 70 7.69 18.42 -0.20
C GLU A 70 6.26 17.94 -0.53
N ASP A 71 5.94 17.85 -1.84
CA ASP A 71 4.68 17.32 -2.36
C ASP A 71 4.68 15.80 -2.56
N GLY A 72 5.78 15.12 -2.19
CA GLY A 72 5.97 13.69 -2.41
C GLY A 72 5.30 12.80 -1.36
N SER A 73 5.21 11.52 -1.70
CA SER A 73 4.53 10.49 -0.89
C SER A 73 5.42 9.28 -0.63
N PHE A 74 5.31 8.73 0.58
CA PHE A 74 5.91 7.45 0.97
C PHE A 74 4.80 6.47 1.32
N VAL A 75 4.69 5.40 0.54
CA VAL A 75 3.71 4.31 0.74
C VAL A 75 4.46 3.05 1.11
N ILE A 76 4.12 2.49 2.26
CA ILE A 76 4.79 1.31 2.78
C ILE A 76 3.78 0.23 3.21
N ASP A 77 3.89 -0.97 2.60
CA ASP A 77 3.14 -2.17 2.98
C ASP A 77 3.88 -2.92 4.08
N ILE A 78 3.26 -3.06 5.24
CA ILE A 78 3.82 -3.78 6.37
C ILE A 78 2.81 -4.80 6.89
N GLY A 79 3.13 -6.08 6.72
CA GLY A 79 2.34 -7.17 7.28
C GLY A 79 2.58 -7.34 8.78
N GLY A 80 1.54 -7.73 9.49
CA GLY A 80 1.65 -8.05 10.90
C GLY A 80 2.29 -9.41 11.19
N ALA A 81 2.78 -9.59 12.39
CA ALA A 81 3.35 -10.84 12.88
C ALA A 81 2.89 -11.14 14.30
N TYR A 82 2.99 -12.40 14.69
CA TYR A 82 2.76 -12.82 16.08
C TYR A 82 4.07 -12.79 16.88
N GLU A 83 3.96 -12.60 18.18
CA GLU A 83 5.07 -12.76 19.11
C GLU A 83 5.57 -14.21 19.11
N LYS A 84 6.84 -14.42 19.43
CA LYS A 84 7.47 -15.73 19.38
C LYS A 84 6.87 -16.68 20.42
N GLY A 85 6.27 -17.76 19.95
CA GLY A 85 5.69 -18.80 20.81
C GLY A 85 4.34 -18.43 21.43
N GLU A 86 3.81 -17.23 21.16
CA GLU A 86 2.59 -16.72 21.78
C GLU A 86 1.48 -16.44 20.75
N PRO A 87 0.21 -16.69 21.07
CA PRO A 87 -0.92 -16.29 20.24
C PRO A 87 -1.25 -14.79 20.40
N SER A 88 -0.25 -13.97 20.62
CA SER A 88 -0.32 -12.52 20.78
C SER A 88 0.24 -11.83 19.54
N TYR A 89 -0.44 -10.79 19.08
CA TYR A 89 -0.04 -10.06 17.88
C TYR A 89 1.00 -9.00 18.24
N SER A 90 2.12 -8.98 17.53
CA SER A 90 3.18 -8.01 17.75
C SER A 90 2.76 -6.61 17.32
N LEU A 91 3.19 -5.61 18.06
CA LEU A 91 2.92 -4.21 17.78
C LEU A 91 4.03 -3.52 16.96
N TYR A 92 5.01 -4.28 16.43
CA TYR A 92 6.18 -3.69 15.77
C TYR A 92 5.80 -2.72 14.63
N GLN A 93 4.78 -3.06 13.83
CA GLN A 93 4.33 -2.22 12.71
C GLN A 93 3.78 -0.87 13.21
N PHE A 94 3.02 -0.86 14.30
CA PHE A 94 2.48 0.39 14.88
C PHE A 94 3.58 1.22 15.53
N ARG A 95 4.54 0.59 16.21
CA ARG A 95 5.71 1.28 16.76
C ARG A 95 6.56 1.92 15.65
N THR A 96 6.72 1.23 14.52
CA THR A 96 7.39 1.78 13.34
C THR A 96 6.66 3.02 12.82
N LEU A 97 5.33 2.95 12.66
CA LEU A 97 4.54 4.09 12.23
C LEU A 97 4.68 5.28 13.18
N ILE A 98 4.51 5.04 14.49
CA ILE A 98 4.63 6.08 15.52
C ILE A 98 6.01 6.74 15.46
N LYS A 99 7.07 5.95 15.37
CA LYS A 99 8.44 6.47 15.26
C LYS A 99 8.66 7.29 13.99
N MET A 100 8.12 6.85 12.84
CA MET A 100 8.17 7.63 11.59
C MET A 100 7.47 8.98 11.72
N VAL A 101 6.35 9.03 12.44
CA VAL A 101 5.59 10.27 12.62
C VAL A 101 6.22 11.18 13.68
N ASP A 102 6.54 10.64 14.84
CA ASP A 102 6.93 11.44 16.01
C ASP A 102 8.42 11.85 15.98
N GLU A 103 9.30 10.98 15.46
CA GLU A 103 10.74 11.24 15.49
C GLU A 103 11.31 11.67 14.13
N ILE A 104 10.83 11.09 13.00
CA ILE A 104 11.34 11.45 11.66
C ILE A 104 10.61 12.67 11.10
N GLY A 105 9.31 12.84 11.44
CA GLY A 105 8.53 14.02 11.06
C GLY A 105 7.52 13.78 9.95
N PHE A 106 7.37 12.55 9.45
CA PHE A 106 6.30 12.21 8.52
C PHE A 106 4.91 12.55 9.09
N LYS A 107 3.97 12.80 8.20
CA LYS A 107 2.55 12.86 8.51
C LYS A 107 1.85 11.67 7.89
N LEU A 108 0.99 10.99 8.64
CA LEU A 108 0.14 9.94 8.11
C LEU A 108 -0.99 10.61 7.32
N ALA A 109 -0.90 10.59 5.99
CA ALA A 109 -1.93 11.17 5.12
C ALA A 109 -3.21 10.32 5.18
N GLN A 110 -3.07 9.00 5.01
CA GLN A 110 -4.20 8.07 5.15
C GLN A 110 -3.71 6.63 5.43
N PRO A 111 -4.37 5.88 6.34
CA PRO A 111 -4.17 4.44 6.45
C PRO A 111 -4.96 3.72 5.37
N PHE A 112 -4.29 2.83 4.64
CA PHE A 112 -4.88 1.85 3.75
C PHE A 112 -4.70 0.45 4.29
N TYR A 113 -5.51 -0.48 3.79
CA TYR A 113 -5.46 -1.90 4.13
C TYR A 113 -5.51 -2.72 2.85
N TRP A 114 -4.52 -3.57 2.66
CA TRP A 114 -4.55 -4.51 1.56
C TRP A 114 -5.09 -5.86 2.03
N HIS A 115 -6.29 -6.20 1.56
CA HIS A 115 -6.90 -7.51 1.79
C HIS A 115 -6.52 -8.46 0.66
N ASN A 116 -5.84 -9.57 1.02
CA ASN A 116 -5.57 -10.67 0.12
C ASN A 116 -6.61 -11.79 0.34
N PRO A 117 -7.66 -11.90 -0.50
CA PRO A 117 -8.69 -12.92 -0.35
C PRO A 117 -8.14 -14.34 -0.51
N SER A 118 -7.03 -14.50 -1.26
CA SER A 118 -6.36 -15.77 -1.51
C SER A 118 -5.36 -16.17 -0.42
N ALA A 119 -5.26 -15.41 0.69
CA ALA A 119 -4.35 -15.73 1.77
C ALA A 119 -4.67 -17.10 2.39
N LEU A 120 -3.65 -17.94 2.50
CA LEU A 120 -3.78 -19.22 3.16
C LEU A 120 -3.99 -19.04 4.68
N PRO A 121 -4.63 -20.02 5.36
CA PRO A 121 -4.81 -19.96 6.80
C PRO A 121 -3.46 -19.97 7.55
N ALA A 122 -3.00 -18.79 7.95
CA ALA A 122 -1.75 -18.59 8.66
C ALA A 122 -1.96 -17.60 9.84
N PRO A 123 -1.13 -17.69 10.91
CA PRO A 123 -0.10 -18.70 11.16
C PRO A 123 -0.68 -20.10 11.48
N ILE A 124 -0.04 -21.13 10.94
CA ILE A 124 -0.56 -22.52 11.01
C ILE A 124 -0.83 -22.97 12.45
N GLU A 125 0.06 -22.64 13.39
CA GLU A 125 -0.06 -23.06 14.79
C GLU A 125 -1.36 -22.55 15.42
N TRP A 126 -1.66 -21.26 15.29
CA TRP A 126 -2.78 -20.63 15.98
C TRP A 126 -4.10 -20.73 15.23
N VAL A 127 -4.05 -20.76 13.88
CA VAL A 127 -5.23 -20.80 13.02
C VAL A 127 -5.66 -22.24 12.73
N ASN A 128 -4.74 -23.07 12.19
CA ASN A 128 -5.10 -24.42 11.73
C ASN A 128 -5.05 -25.47 12.83
N LYS A 129 -3.98 -25.50 13.65
CA LYS A 129 -3.81 -26.53 14.65
C LYS A 129 -4.62 -26.25 15.89
N ARG A 130 -4.42 -25.10 16.51
CA ARG A 130 -5.09 -24.75 17.78
C ARG A 130 -6.43 -24.06 17.62
N LYS A 131 -6.74 -23.52 16.45
CA LYS A 131 -8.02 -22.85 16.12
C LYS A 131 -8.35 -21.69 17.07
N LEU A 132 -7.35 -20.99 17.55
CA LEU A 132 -7.47 -19.88 18.51
C LEU A 132 -7.61 -18.51 17.82
N ARG A 133 -7.26 -18.41 16.53
CA ARG A 133 -7.24 -17.15 15.78
C ARG A 133 -7.81 -17.33 14.39
N ALA A 134 -8.35 -16.24 13.85
CA ALA A 134 -8.67 -16.14 12.43
C ALA A 134 -7.40 -16.04 11.57
N LYS A 135 -7.51 -16.37 10.28
CA LYS A 135 -6.38 -16.20 9.35
C LYS A 135 -6.02 -14.72 9.17
N THR A 136 -4.73 -14.44 9.11
CA THR A 136 -4.24 -13.12 8.72
C THR A 136 -4.33 -12.98 7.20
N SER A 137 -5.14 -12.06 6.72
CA SER A 137 -5.36 -11.81 5.29
C SER A 137 -5.30 -10.33 4.91
N VAL A 138 -4.97 -9.48 5.88
CA VAL A 138 -4.90 -8.02 5.71
C VAL A 138 -3.53 -7.52 6.13
N ASN A 139 -2.90 -6.74 5.27
CA ASN A 139 -1.73 -5.94 5.60
C ASN A 139 -2.15 -4.48 5.80
N THR A 140 -1.41 -3.78 6.65
CA THR A 140 -1.50 -2.32 6.74
C THR A 140 -0.62 -1.70 5.66
N VAL A 141 -1.13 -0.68 4.99
CA VAL A 141 -0.39 0.12 4.01
C VAL A 141 -0.47 1.58 4.46
N TRP A 142 0.65 2.11 4.90
CA TRP A 142 0.73 3.48 5.39
C TRP A 142 1.07 4.44 4.25
N TRP A 143 0.19 5.39 3.95
CA TRP A 143 0.51 6.52 3.09
C TRP A 143 0.97 7.67 3.96
N LEU A 144 2.25 7.98 3.86
CA LEU A 144 2.97 9.02 4.59
C LEU A 144 3.38 10.14 3.64
N CYS A 145 3.50 11.36 4.12
CA CYS A 145 4.00 12.52 3.39
C CYS A 145 4.70 13.50 4.33
N LYS A 146 5.37 14.50 3.79
CA LYS A 146 5.90 15.64 4.58
C LYS A 146 4.78 16.61 4.93
N ASN A 147 4.08 17.10 3.92
CA ASN A 147 3.01 18.09 4.07
C ASN A 147 1.69 17.55 3.49
N PRO A 148 0.71 17.20 4.36
CA PRO A 148 -0.56 16.62 3.90
C PRO A 148 -1.46 17.59 3.11
N ARG A 149 -1.17 18.89 3.12
CA ARG A 149 -1.90 19.89 2.33
C ARG A 149 -1.33 20.05 0.92
N GLU A 150 -0.07 19.70 0.73
CA GLU A 150 0.66 19.88 -0.53
C GLU A 150 0.95 18.56 -1.24
N CYS A 151 0.85 17.41 -0.51
CA CYS A 151 1.13 16.12 -1.11
C CYS A 151 0.21 15.88 -2.31
N LYS A 152 0.84 15.51 -3.44
CA LYS A 152 0.16 15.23 -4.70
C LYS A 152 -0.76 14.04 -4.54
N ALA A 153 -2.05 14.21 -4.91
CA ALA A 153 -3.03 13.14 -4.95
C ALA A 153 -4.23 13.51 -5.83
N ASP A 154 -4.67 12.58 -6.65
CA ASP A 154 -5.88 12.74 -7.45
C ASP A 154 -6.68 11.42 -7.49
N VAL A 155 -7.70 11.33 -6.65
CA VAL A 155 -8.55 10.15 -6.54
C VAL A 155 -9.32 9.83 -7.83
N ARG A 156 -9.50 10.81 -8.72
CA ARG A 156 -10.17 10.61 -10.02
C ARG A 156 -9.41 9.67 -10.94
N LYS A 157 -8.09 9.49 -10.73
CA LYS A 157 -7.24 8.59 -11.51
C LYS A 157 -7.41 7.11 -11.13
N VAL A 158 -8.09 6.84 -9.99
CA VAL A 158 -8.23 5.49 -9.41
C VAL A 158 -9.70 5.15 -9.10
N LEU A 159 -10.64 5.80 -9.73
CA LEU A 159 -12.07 5.50 -9.56
C LEU A 159 -12.37 4.03 -9.89
N THR A 160 -13.31 3.48 -9.16
CA THR A 160 -13.85 2.13 -9.40
C THR A 160 -15.20 2.20 -10.11
N PRO A 161 -15.63 1.13 -10.80
CA PRO A 161 -16.97 1.10 -11.38
C PRO A 161 -18.05 1.37 -10.33
N TYR A 162 -19.08 2.08 -10.73
CA TYR A 162 -20.25 2.26 -9.88
C TYR A 162 -20.90 0.92 -9.51
N SER A 163 -21.48 0.85 -8.33
CA SER A 163 -22.39 -0.24 -8.01
C SER A 163 -23.61 -0.21 -8.95
N SER A 164 -24.22 -1.37 -9.19
CA SER A 164 -25.40 -1.48 -10.05
C SER A 164 -26.54 -0.53 -9.61
N ARG A 165 -26.68 -0.30 -8.31
CA ARG A 165 -27.66 0.64 -7.76
C ARG A 165 -27.30 2.09 -8.12
N MET A 166 -26.04 2.48 -8.02
CA MET A 166 -25.59 3.82 -8.34
C MET A 166 -25.68 4.07 -9.85
N GLN A 167 -25.27 3.07 -10.64
CA GLN A 167 -25.40 3.15 -12.10
C GLN A 167 -26.86 3.35 -12.53
N ASN A 168 -27.79 2.59 -11.93
CA ASN A 168 -29.21 2.74 -12.21
C ASN A 168 -29.76 4.12 -11.80
N LEU A 169 -29.26 4.71 -10.71
CA LEU A 169 -29.62 6.08 -10.31
C LEU A 169 -29.14 7.12 -11.31
N ILE A 170 -27.96 6.95 -11.88
CA ILE A 170 -27.40 7.85 -12.90
C ILE A 170 -28.14 7.71 -14.22
N ASP A 171 -28.43 6.47 -14.64
CA ASP A 171 -29.06 6.16 -15.92
C ASP A 171 -30.59 6.52 -15.92
N HIS A 172 -31.22 6.43 -14.77
CA HIS A 172 -32.68 6.60 -14.61
C HIS A 172 -33.02 7.49 -13.40
N PRO A 173 -32.55 8.75 -13.37
CA PRO A 173 -32.83 9.66 -12.25
C PRO A 173 -34.33 9.94 -12.03
N GLU A 174 -35.14 9.79 -13.07
CA GLU A 174 -36.59 9.95 -13.03
C GLU A 174 -37.31 8.93 -12.14
N ASN A 175 -36.69 7.77 -11.90
CA ASN A 175 -37.22 6.73 -11.00
C ASN A 175 -37.08 7.08 -9.53
N TYR A 176 -36.40 8.16 -9.21
CA TYR A 176 -36.18 8.64 -7.85
C TYR A 176 -36.95 9.95 -7.64
N ILE A 177 -37.54 10.10 -6.44
CA ILE A 177 -38.34 11.30 -6.14
C ILE A 177 -37.42 12.53 -6.10
N LYS A 178 -37.64 13.47 -7.04
CA LYS A 178 -36.92 14.75 -7.07
C LYS A 178 -37.16 15.52 -5.78
N GLY A 179 -36.10 16.11 -5.25
CA GLY A 179 -36.16 16.93 -4.03
C GLY A 179 -36.33 16.15 -2.74
N SER A 180 -36.33 14.79 -2.77
CA SER A 180 -36.30 14.02 -1.53
C SER A 180 -34.95 14.23 -0.86
N SER A 181 -34.99 14.74 0.36
CA SER A 181 -33.82 14.84 1.24
C SER A 181 -33.91 13.78 2.32
N VAL A 182 -32.80 13.12 2.58
CA VAL A 182 -32.67 12.21 3.73
C VAL A 182 -31.77 12.88 4.74
N GLU A 183 -32.35 13.31 5.85
CA GLU A 183 -31.57 13.76 7.00
C GLU A 183 -30.96 12.53 7.69
N ARG A 184 -29.65 12.54 7.81
CA ARG A 184 -28.94 11.49 8.54
C ARG A 184 -28.80 11.87 10.01
N PRO A 185 -28.64 10.87 10.92
CA PRO A 185 -28.41 11.14 12.35
C PRO A 185 -27.24 12.09 12.62
N SER A 186 -26.32 12.25 11.66
CA SER A 186 -25.20 13.21 11.71
C SER A 186 -25.58 14.65 11.33
N GLY A 187 -26.86 14.94 11.06
CA GLY A 187 -27.34 16.27 10.63
C GLY A 187 -27.05 16.59 9.15
N HIS A 188 -26.43 15.69 8.38
CA HIS A 188 -26.22 15.89 6.96
C HIS A 188 -27.51 15.62 6.18
N VAL A 189 -27.93 16.61 5.41
CA VAL A 189 -29.04 16.49 4.45
C VAL A 189 -28.46 16.08 3.09
N LEU A 190 -28.88 14.93 2.59
CA LEU A 190 -28.50 14.43 1.28
C LEU A 190 -29.65 14.61 0.31
N THR A 191 -29.40 15.34 -0.78
CA THR A 191 -30.36 15.49 -1.87
C THR A 191 -30.04 14.48 -2.99
N ILE A 192 -31.05 13.88 -3.58
CA ILE A 192 -30.89 12.91 -4.69
C ILE A 192 -30.18 13.58 -5.86
N ASP A 193 -30.49 14.84 -6.16
CA ASP A 193 -29.88 15.57 -7.27
C ASP A 193 -28.33 15.66 -7.16
N SER A 194 -27.79 15.68 -5.94
CA SER A 194 -26.33 15.69 -5.74
C SER A 194 -25.67 14.34 -6.00
N TRP A 195 -26.45 13.26 -5.99
CA TRP A 195 -25.95 11.88 -6.18
C TRP A 195 -26.14 11.38 -7.62
N ALA A 196 -27.11 11.91 -8.34
CA ALA A 196 -27.37 11.51 -9.73
C ALA A 196 -26.34 12.05 -10.73
N LYS A 197 -25.34 12.79 -10.25
CA LYS A 197 -24.26 13.30 -11.10
C LYS A 197 -23.25 12.19 -11.41
N ASP A 198 -23.00 11.95 -12.68
CA ASP A 198 -21.89 11.08 -13.10
C ASP A 198 -20.55 11.78 -12.86
N ASN A 199 -19.71 11.17 -12.04
CA ASN A 199 -18.34 11.63 -11.74
C ASN A 199 -17.28 10.69 -12.37
N GLY A 200 -17.67 9.82 -13.32
CA GLY A 200 -16.79 8.87 -13.98
C GLY A 200 -16.52 7.58 -13.21
N GLY A 201 -17.07 7.43 -12.01
CA GLY A 201 -16.92 6.26 -11.15
C GLY A 201 -17.02 6.58 -9.67
N ALA A 202 -16.98 5.54 -8.85
CA ALA A 202 -17.03 5.64 -7.40
C ALA A 202 -15.63 5.82 -6.81
N ILE A 203 -15.52 6.66 -5.78
CA ILE A 203 -14.29 6.80 -5.00
C ILE A 203 -13.97 5.44 -4.33
N PRO A 204 -12.76 4.89 -4.52
CA PRO A 204 -12.40 3.61 -3.92
C PRO A 204 -12.32 3.71 -2.39
N PRO A 205 -12.66 2.63 -1.66
CA PRO A 205 -12.41 2.59 -0.23
C PRO A 205 -10.92 2.47 0.07
N ASN A 206 -10.51 2.80 1.28
CA ASN A 206 -9.14 2.56 1.76
C ASN A 206 -8.86 1.07 2.10
N MET A 207 -9.82 0.17 1.88
CA MET A 207 -9.65 -1.28 1.91
C MET A 207 -9.48 -1.75 0.45
N LEU A 208 -8.24 -2.02 0.05
CA LEU A 208 -7.88 -2.48 -1.28
C LEU A 208 -7.94 -4.01 -1.32
N GLN A 209 -8.72 -4.58 -2.22
CA GLN A 209 -8.86 -6.03 -2.34
C GLN A 209 -8.17 -6.52 -3.61
N PHE A 210 -6.94 -7.01 -3.47
CA PHE A 210 -6.16 -7.58 -4.55
C PHE A 210 -5.70 -9.00 -4.19
N PRO A 211 -6.08 -10.03 -4.96
CA PRO A 211 -5.57 -11.37 -4.74
C PRO A 211 -4.08 -11.44 -5.06
N ASN A 212 -3.33 -12.18 -4.26
CA ASN A 212 -1.91 -12.46 -4.53
C ASN A 212 -1.72 -13.91 -5.00
N SER A 213 -2.44 -14.29 -6.04
CA SER A 213 -2.44 -15.63 -6.63
C SER A 213 -1.84 -15.71 -8.04
N GLU A 214 -1.05 -14.71 -8.43
CA GLU A 214 -0.44 -14.61 -9.77
C GLU A 214 0.67 -15.65 -9.97
N SER A 215 0.32 -16.94 -10.03
CA SER A 215 1.26 -18.03 -10.30
C SER A 215 1.82 -17.99 -11.72
N ASN A 216 1.17 -17.26 -12.62
CA ASN A 216 1.54 -17.16 -14.05
C ASN A 216 1.78 -15.70 -14.51
N SER A 217 2.26 -14.84 -13.60
CA SER A 217 2.61 -13.45 -13.92
C SER A 217 3.71 -13.36 -14.98
N GLN A 218 3.81 -12.23 -15.67
CA GLN A 218 4.89 -11.98 -16.64
C GLN A 218 6.26 -12.17 -15.98
N TYR A 219 6.43 -11.70 -14.76
CA TYR A 219 7.65 -11.88 -13.98
C TYR A 219 8.02 -13.37 -13.81
N LEU A 220 7.09 -14.22 -13.38
CA LEU A 220 7.36 -15.66 -13.19
C LEU A 220 7.63 -16.37 -14.50
N ARG A 221 6.93 -16.01 -15.58
CA ARG A 221 7.20 -16.52 -16.92
C ARG A 221 8.61 -16.15 -17.39
N TYR A 222 9.01 -14.90 -17.14
CA TYR A 222 10.36 -14.44 -17.45
C TYR A 222 11.42 -15.17 -16.62
N CYS A 223 11.25 -15.29 -15.31
CA CYS A 223 12.13 -16.07 -14.45
C CYS A 223 12.31 -17.51 -14.93
N LYS A 224 11.20 -18.17 -15.29
CA LYS A 224 11.22 -19.54 -15.85
C LYS A 224 12.00 -19.58 -17.16
N LYS A 225 11.80 -18.62 -18.06
CA LYS A 225 12.53 -18.52 -19.34
C LYS A 225 14.03 -18.36 -19.13
N CYS A 226 14.43 -17.59 -18.12
CA CYS A 226 15.84 -17.34 -17.79
C CYS A 226 16.46 -18.41 -16.87
N GLY A 227 15.70 -19.44 -16.45
CA GLY A 227 16.19 -20.47 -15.53
C GLY A 227 16.48 -19.96 -14.10
N VAL A 228 15.92 -18.80 -13.72
CA VAL A 228 16.11 -18.20 -12.39
C VAL A 228 14.88 -18.41 -11.50
N LYS A 229 15.11 -18.57 -10.20
CA LYS A 229 14.03 -18.72 -9.24
C LYS A 229 13.36 -17.37 -9.00
N GLY A 230 12.04 -17.30 -9.16
CA GLY A 230 11.28 -16.10 -8.82
C GLY A 230 11.31 -15.78 -7.33
N HIS A 231 11.27 -14.49 -6.99
CA HIS A 231 11.21 -14.04 -5.59
C HIS A 231 9.89 -14.50 -4.95
N PRO A 232 9.91 -15.12 -3.76
CA PRO A 232 8.72 -15.73 -3.15
C PRO A 232 7.78 -14.71 -2.50
N ALA A 233 8.29 -13.59 -2.04
CA ALA A 233 7.52 -12.54 -1.37
C ALA A 233 7.38 -11.34 -2.31
N ARG A 234 6.21 -11.21 -2.91
CA ARG A 234 5.85 -10.13 -3.84
C ARG A 234 4.46 -9.65 -3.51
N PHE A 235 4.20 -8.38 -3.59
CA PHE A 235 2.84 -7.88 -3.65
C PHE A 235 2.28 -8.02 -5.08
N PRO A 236 0.95 -8.04 -5.27
CA PRO A 236 0.35 -8.02 -6.61
C PRO A 236 0.64 -6.66 -7.28
N MET A 237 0.83 -6.68 -8.60
CA MET A 237 1.12 -5.47 -9.38
C MET A 237 0.05 -4.37 -9.21
N ALA A 238 -1.19 -4.76 -8.99
CA ALA A 238 -2.30 -3.83 -8.76
C ALA A 238 -2.12 -2.93 -7.53
N LEU A 239 -1.36 -3.37 -6.52
CA LEU A 239 -1.14 -2.58 -5.31
C LEU A 239 -0.26 -1.34 -5.58
N PRO A 240 0.98 -1.45 -6.10
CA PRO A 240 1.77 -0.27 -6.44
C PRO A 240 1.13 0.53 -7.60
N GLU A 241 0.50 -0.11 -8.58
CA GLU A 241 -0.19 0.57 -9.68
C GLU A 241 -1.26 1.54 -9.16
N PHE A 242 -2.05 1.13 -8.15
CA PHE A 242 -3.04 2.00 -7.52
C PHE A 242 -2.39 3.27 -6.96
N PHE A 243 -1.31 3.14 -6.19
CA PHE A 243 -0.66 4.28 -5.55
C PHE A 243 0.10 5.15 -6.56
N ILE A 244 0.73 4.57 -7.56
CA ILE A 244 1.39 5.32 -8.64
C ILE A 244 0.36 6.19 -9.37
N LYS A 245 -0.77 5.62 -9.81
CA LYS A 245 -1.83 6.39 -10.46
C LYS A 245 -2.42 7.48 -9.55
N PHE A 246 -2.62 7.16 -8.28
CA PHE A 246 -3.25 8.05 -7.32
C PHE A 246 -2.38 9.23 -6.95
N LEU A 247 -1.06 9.03 -6.79
CA LEU A 247 -0.14 9.95 -6.12
C LEU A 247 0.91 10.58 -7.03
N THR A 248 0.91 10.26 -8.33
CA THR A 248 1.90 10.80 -9.27
C THR A 248 1.27 11.25 -10.58
N ASP A 249 2.02 12.06 -11.33
CA ASP A 249 1.76 12.40 -12.72
C ASP A 249 2.80 11.76 -13.64
N GLU A 250 2.58 11.83 -14.95
CA GLU A 250 3.54 11.37 -15.95
C GLU A 250 4.84 12.18 -15.84
N GLY A 251 5.97 11.49 -15.80
CA GLY A 251 7.30 12.10 -15.62
C GLY A 251 7.78 12.19 -14.17
N ASP A 252 6.93 11.90 -13.19
CA ASP A 252 7.34 11.85 -11.78
C ASP A 252 8.28 10.67 -11.49
N LEU A 253 9.24 10.89 -10.58
CA LEU A 253 10.18 9.86 -10.16
C LEU A 253 9.55 8.96 -9.08
N VAL A 254 9.45 7.67 -9.42
CA VAL A 254 8.95 6.62 -8.52
C VAL A 254 10.09 5.66 -8.17
N VAL A 255 10.21 5.33 -6.89
CA VAL A 255 11.24 4.41 -6.36
C VAL A 255 10.58 3.30 -5.53
N ASP A 256 11.09 2.05 -5.63
CA ASP A 256 10.77 0.89 -4.81
C ASP A 256 12.01 0.41 -4.04
#